data_c0d2cd52f6207c8646f0063eeb3caa17
#
_entry.id   c0d2cd52f6207c8646f0063eeb3caa17
#
_cell.length_a   1.000
_cell.length_b   1.000
_cell.length_c   1.000
_cell.angle_alpha   90.00
_cell.angle_beta   90.00
_cell.angle_gamma   90.00
#
_symmetry.space_group_name_H-M   'P 1'
#
loop_
_entity.id
_entity.type
_entity.pdbx_description
1 polymer ?
#
loop_
_entity_poly.entity_id
_entity_poly.type
_entity_poly.pdbx_seq_one_letter_code
_entity_poly.pdbx_strand_id
1 'polypeptide(L)'
;ADPSSFGDFPRSRAPRVEDDVEAQVQAALAVKIPEWQARNVVPDEEIGELSNYDRGHRLYGIRIWKDMFAPRQMYGHCISVELFQDLVEELRSQNGGAISQLDRAALTYITIALDKVLNYNTIASRWDVVRQAIRGIFDRHGFGFLWSFGEMAPTITGLVYDWSIKQTGKALEELIELAGSGDTMKPMLPRNGSNGRVEVLFGSADALPLPDASVDCTVIDPPYYDNVM
;
A
#
# COMPACT_ATOMS: atom_id res chain seq x y z
N ALA A 1 21.57 2.54 9.25
CA ALA A 1 20.62 2.48 10.37
C ALA A 1 21.31 1.69 11.49
N ASP A 2 21.36 2.25 12.68
CA ASP A 2 21.98 1.63 13.87
C ASP A 2 21.14 0.39 14.26
N PRO A 3 21.74 -0.82 14.33
CA PRO A 3 21.05 -2.02 14.76
C PRO A 3 20.49 -1.95 16.20
N SER A 4 21.00 -1.03 17.02
CA SER A 4 20.55 -0.82 18.40
C SER A 4 19.20 -0.11 18.52
N SER A 5 18.69 0.46 17.42
CA SER A 5 17.38 1.15 17.39
C SER A 5 16.18 0.21 17.22
N PHE A 6 16.43 -1.04 16.93
CA PHE A 6 15.40 -2.07 16.96
C PHE A 6 15.34 -2.63 18.38
N GLY A 7 14.34 -2.23 19.14
CA GLY A 7 14.07 -2.81 20.46
C GLY A 7 14.07 -4.34 20.40
N ASP A 8 14.19 -4.99 21.56
CA ASP A 8 14.24 -6.46 21.69
C ASP A 8 13.03 -7.11 20.99
N PHE A 9 13.16 -7.38 19.69
CA PHE A 9 12.19 -8.21 18.98
C PHE A 9 12.24 -9.61 19.57
N PRO A 10 11.10 -10.24 19.80
CA PRO A 10 11.07 -11.61 20.24
C PRO A 10 11.89 -12.45 19.26
N ARG A 11 12.90 -13.13 19.78
CA ARG A 11 13.78 -13.99 18.98
C ARG A 11 12.92 -14.94 18.16
N SER A 12 13.20 -15.09 16.87
CA SER A 12 12.56 -16.10 16.05
C SER A 12 12.68 -17.47 16.72
N ARG A 13 11.60 -18.20 16.79
CA ARG A 13 11.56 -19.57 17.31
C ARG A 13 10.97 -20.52 16.28
N ALA A 14 11.22 -21.79 16.43
CA ALA A 14 10.55 -22.79 15.63
C ALA A 14 9.02 -22.74 15.83
N PRO A 15 8.22 -22.95 14.78
CA PRO A 15 6.76 -23.03 14.89
C PRO A 15 6.35 -24.12 15.88
N ARG A 16 5.27 -23.87 16.60
CA ARG A 16 4.62 -24.82 17.51
C ARG A 16 3.25 -25.17 16.99
N VAL A 17 2.64 -26.22 17.52
CA VAL A 17 1.29 -26.65 17.14
C VAL A 17 0.25 -25.54 17.39
N GLU A 18 0.41 -24.78 18.47
CA GLU A 18 -0.47 -23.64 18.79
C GLU A 18 -0.35 -22.45 17.82
N ASP A 19 0.70 -22.41 17.01
CA ASP A 19 0.86 -21.38 15.98
C ASP A 19 0.10 -21.71 14.69
N ASP A 20 -0.37 -22.96 14.57
CA ASP A 20 -1.23 -23.37 13.46
C ASP A 20 -2.67 -22.93 13.75
N VAL A 21 -3.04 -21.81 13.16
CA VAL A 21 -4.38 -21.22 13.26
C VAL A 21 -5.19 -21.34 11.95
N GLU A 22 -4.73 -22.15 11.02
CA GLU A 22 -5.33 -22.24 9.67
C GLU A 22 -6.82 -22.61 9.74
N ALA A 23 -7.18 -23.66 10.50
CA ALA A 23 -8.57 -24.08 10.64
C ALA A 23 -9.46 -22.99 11.26
N GLN A 24 -8.92 -22.25 12.22
CA GLN A 24 -9.63 -21.13 12.88
C GLN A 24 -9.86 -19.98 11.90
N VAL A 25 -8.85 -19.63 11.11
CA VAL A 25 -8.93 -18.58 10.09
C VAL A 25 -9.91 -18.98 8.98
N GLN A 26 -9.87 -20.22 8.51
CA GLN A 26 -10.82 -20.71 7.49
C GLN A 26 -12.27 -20.65 8.01
N ALA A 27 -12.50 -21.04 9.27
CA ALA A 27 -13.83 -20.92 9.88
C ALA A 27 -14.29 -19.46 9.96
N ALA A 28 -13.41 -18.54 10.37
CA ALA A 28 -13.71 -17.11 10.45
C ALA A 28 -14.01 -16.52 9.06
N LEU A 29 -13.21 -16.87 8.04
CA LEU A 29 -13.43 -16.46 6.66
C LEU A 29 -14.78 -16.97 6.13
N ALA A 30 -15.13 -18.23 6.38
CA ALA A 30 -16.40 -18.80 5.94
C ALA A 30 -17.61 -18.03 6.49
N VAL A 31 -17.51 -17.49 7.70
CA VAL A 31 -18.55 -16.66 8.31
C VAL A 31 -18.57 -15.24 7.71
N LYS A 32 -17.40 -14.63 7.52
CA LYS A 32 -17.28 -13.22 7.15
C LYS A 32 -17.38 -12.94 5.64
N ILE A 33 -16.95 -13.85 4.79
CA ILE A 33 -16.91 -13.64 3.33
C ILE A 33 -18.25 -13.17 2.76
N PRO A 34 -19.41 -13.78 3.08
CA PRO A 34 -20.69 -13.33 2.51
C PRO A 34 -21.03 -11.87 2.85
N GLU A 35 -20.76 -11.44 4.08
CA GLU A 35 -20.93 -10.06 4.51
C GLU A 35 -19.96 -9.13 3.79
N TRP A 36 -18.69 -9.51 3.73
CA TRP A 36 -17.65 -8.72 3.09
C TRP A 36 -17.84 -8.59 1.58
N GLN A 37 -18.35 -9.62 0.90
CA GLN A 37 -18.71 -9.54 -0.51
C GLN A 37 -19.85 -8.54 -0.73
N ALA A 38 -20.88 -8.57 0.11
CA ALA A 38 -21.98 -7.62 0.04
C ALA A 38 -21.52 -6.16 0.28
N ARG A 39 -20.44 -5.96 1.03
CA ARG A 39 -19.82 -4.65 1.28
C ARG A 39 -18.69 -4.30 0.31
N ASN A 40 -18.42 -5.13 -0.69
CA ASN A 40 -17.31 -4.98 -1.64
C ASN A 40 -15.94 -4.86 -0.94
N VAL A 41 -15.72 -5.69 0.08
CA VAL A 41 -14.46 -5.76 0.84
C VAL A 41 -13.51 -6.82 0.26
N VAL A 42 -14.09 -7.91 -0.29
CA VAL A 42 -13.31 -9.02 -0.86
C VAL A 42 -12.86 -8.66 -2.27
N PRO A 43 -11.56 -8.72 -2.60
CA PRO A 43 -11.09 -8.47 -3.96
C PRO A 43 -11.30 -9.73 -4.82
N ASP A 44 -12.53 -9.96 -5.29
CA ASP A 44 -12.92 -11.15 -6.05
C ASP A 44 -13.02 -10.92 -7.56
N GLU A 45 -12.52 -9.80 -8.06
CA GLU A 45 -12.40 -9.52 -9.48
C GLU A 45 -11.36 -10.43 -10.14
N GLU A 46 -11.65 -10.83 -11.38
CA GLU A 46 -10.70 -11.60 -12.18
C GLU A 46 -9.48 -10.76 -12.56
N ILE A 47 -8.31 -11.37 -12.46
CA ILE A 47 -7.08 -10.81 -13.02
C ILE A 47 -7.16 -10.99 -14.53
N GLY A 48 -7.28 -9.88 -15.26
CA GLY A 48 -7.38 -9.86 -16.72
C GLY A 48 -6.22 -10.54 -17.43
N GLU A 49 -6.33 -10.73 -18.73
CA GLU A 49 -5.22 -11.16 -19.56
C GLU A 49 -4.18 -10.04 -19.66
N LEU A 50 -3.23 -10.07 -18.76
CA LEU A 50 -2.04 -9.26 -18.84
C LEU A 50 -1.14 -9.79 -19.96
N SER A 51 -0.16 -9.03 -20.37
CA SER A 51 0.70 -9.33 -21.52
C SER A 51 1.23 -10.75 -21.54
N ASN A 52 1.75 -11.20 -22.68
CA ASN A 52 2.35 -12.55 -22.85
C ASN A 52 3.48 -12.86 -21.85
N TYR A 53 4.00 -11.88 -21.16
CA TYR A 53 5.07 -12.01 -20.17
C TYR A 53 4.55 -12.35 -18.77
N ASP A 54 3.28 -12.08 -18.46
CA ASP A 54 2.73 -12.26 -17.11
C ASP A 54 1.74 -13.44 -17.01
N ARG A 55 2.17 -14.60 -17.44
CA ARG A 55 1.41 -15.85 -17.21
C ARG A 55 1.74 -16.49 -15.86
N GLY A 56 2.68 -15.92 -15.12
CA GLY A 56 3.19 -16.50 -13.87
C GLY A 56 2.10 -16.77 -12.86
N HIS A 57 1.20 -15.83 -12.63
CA HIS A 57 0.11 -15.97 -11.67
C HIS A 57 -0.80 -17.19 -11.98
N ARG A 58 -1.13 -17.43 -13.24
CA ARG A 58 -1.98 -18.57 -13.65
C ARG A 58 -1.30 -19.92 -13.44
N LEU A 59 0.03 -20.00 -13.56
CA LEU A 59 0.81 -21.21 -13.29
C LEU A 59 0.75 -21.59 -11.80
N TYR A 60 0.57 -20.62 -10.92
CA TYR A 60 0.40 -20.82 -9.48
C TYR A 60 -1.08 -20.93 -9.05
N GLY A 61 -2.01 -21.00 -10.01
CA GLY A 61 -3.44 -21.16 -9.73
C GLY A 61 -4.15 -19.88 -9.35
N ILE A 62 -3.49 -18.73 -9.44
CA ILE A 62 -4.04 -17.42 -9.12
C ILE A 62 -4.86 -16.94 -10.31
N ARG A 63 -6.16 -16.66 -10.10
CA ARG A 63 -7.09 -16.22 -11.15
C ARG A 63 -7.79 -14.91 -10.80
N ILE A 64 -8.01 -14.67 -9.53
CA ILE A 64 -8.68 -13.50 -8.98
C ILE A 64 -7.78 -12.86 -7.94
N TRP A 65 -7.98 -11.58 -7.66
CA TRP A 65 -7.06 -10.82 -6.79
C TRP A 65 -6.93 -11.40 -5.39
N LYS A 66 -8.00 -11.96 -4.81
CA LYS A 66 -7.91 -12.59 -3.48
C LYS A 66 -6.97 -13.80 -3.43
N ASP A 67 -6.71 -14.44 -4.58
CA ASP A 67 -5.79 -15.60 -4.64
C ASP A 67 -4.33 -15.18 -4.41
N MET A 68 -4.04 -13.87 -4.42
CA MET A 68 -2.71 -13.31 -4.08
C MET A 68 -2.42 -13.34 -2.57
N PHE A 69 -3.35 -13.78 -1.75
CA PHE A 69 -3.22 -13.74 -0.30
C PHE A 69 -3.45 -15.11 0.32
N ALA A 70 -2.58 -15.48 1.26
CA ALA A 70 -2.86 -16.60 2.15
C ALA A 70 -4.09 -16.28 3.03
N PRO A 71 -4.82 -17.30 3.53
CA PRO A 71 -6.04 -17.09 4.33
C PRO A 71 -5.88 -16.09 5.47
N ARG A 72 -4.77 -16.15 6.22
CA ARG A 72 -4.48 -15.20 7.31
C ARG A 72 -4.27 -13.77 6.79
N GLN A 73 -3.55 -13.62 5.69
CA GLN A 73 -3.33 -12.32 5.05
C GLN A 73 -4.65 -11.73 4.58
N MET A 74 -5.44 -12.55 3.86
CA MET A 74 -6.76 -12.17 3.39
C MET A 74 -7.67 -11.71 4.53
N TYR A 75 -7.72 -12.49 5.62
CA TYR A 75 -8.51 -12.16 6.79
C TYR A 75 -8.10 -10.80 7.38
N GLY A 76 -6.80 -10.58 7.59
CA GLY A 76 -6.27 -9.32 8.12
C GLY A 76 -6.56 -8.12 7.22
N HIS A 77 -6.40 -8.27 5.90
CA HIS A 77 -6.69 -7.18 4.95
C HIS A 77 -8.17 -6.85 4.90
N CYS A 78 -9.05 -7.85 4.87
CA CYS A 78 -10.49 -7.61 4.87
C CYS A 78 -10.98 -6.95 6.17
N ILE A 79 -10.46 -7.35 7.33
CA ILE A 79 -10.73 -6.65 8.60
C ILE A 79 -10.30 -5.18 8.52
N SER A 80 -9.15 -4.89 7.92
CA SER A 80 -8.67 -3.51 7.78
C SER A 80 -9.58 -2.67 6.91
N VAL A 81 -10.08 -3.22 5.81
CA VAL A 81 -11.03 -2.53 4.92
C VAL A 81 -12.39 -2.36 5.61
N GLU A 82 -12.88 -3.38 6.32
CA GLU A 82 -14.12 -3.30 7.11
C GLU A 82 -14.04 -2.15 8.12
N LEU A 83 -12.97 -2.12 8.94
CA LEU A 83 -12.76 -1.06 9.93
C LEU A 83 -12.60 0.32 9.31
N PHE A 84 -11.95 0.40 8.15
CA PHE A 84 -11.84 1.65 7.41
C PHE A 84 -13.20 2.16 6.93
N GLN A 85 -14.05 1.28 6.38
CA GLN A 85 -15.41 1.64 5.97
C GLN A 85 -16.24 2.09 7.18
N ASP A 86 -16.14 1.39 8.30
CA ASP A 86 -16.84 1.76 9.54
C ASP A 86 -16.39 3.13 10.07
N LEU A 87 -15.09 3.43 10.03
CA LEU A 87 -14.54 4.74 10.36
C LEU A 87 -15.09 5.85 9.45
N VAL A 88 -15.19 5.58 8.14
CA VAL A 88 -15.76 6.54 7.18
C VAL A 88 -17.24 6.85 7.53
N GLU A 89 -18.02 5.84 7.86
CA GLU A 89 -19.43 6.01 8.23
C GLU A 89 -19.57 6.73 9.58
N GLU A 90 -18.70 6.44 10.55
CA GLU A 90 -18.66 7.14 11.82
C GLU A 90 -18.37 8.63 11.61
N LEU A 91 -17.36 8.99 10.85
CA LEU A 91 -17.01 10.39 10.55
C LEU A 91 -18.13 11.11 9.80
N ARG A 92 -18.82 10.45 8.87
CA ARG A 92 -20.00 10.99 8.22
C ARG A 92 -21.13 11.27 9.20
N SER A 93 -21.40 10.31 10.07
CA SER A 93 -22.45 10.45 11.10
C SER A 93 -22.18 11.62 12.05
N GLN A 94 -20.93 11.78 12.49
CA GLN A 94 -20.51 12.88 13.36
C GLN A 94 -20.62 14.25 12.69
N ASN A 95 -20.49 14.34 11.38
CA ASN A 95 -20.46 15.58 10.60
C ASN A 95 -21.74 15.84 9.79
N GLY A 96 -22.88 15.29 10.20
CA GLY A 96 -24.18 15.54 9.56
C GLY A 96 -24.29 14.99 8.13
N GLY A 97 -23.62 13.87 7.84
CA GLY A 97 -23.67 13.18 6.54
C GLY A 97 -22.55 13.56 5.58
N ALA A 98 -21.68 14.50 5.93
CA ALA A 98 -20.54 14.94 5.11
C ALA A 98 -19.21 14.51 5.75
N ILE A 99 -18.15 14.46 4.95
CA ILE A 99 -16.77 14.29 5.43
C ILE A 99 -16.06 15.63 5.28
N SER A 100 -15.44 16.12 6.36
CA SER A 100 -14.65 17.36 6.31
C SER A 100 -13.44 17.21 5.37
N GLN A 101 -12.88 18.34 4.90
CA GLN A 101 -11.67 18.31 4.07
C GLN A 101 -10.47 17.68 4.81
N LEU A 102 -10.36 17.95 6.11
CA LEU A 102 -9.29 17.40 6.94
C LEU A 102 -9.44 15.90 7.11
N ASP A 103 -10.65 15.42 7.42
CA ASP A 103 -10.93 13.99 7.55
C ASP A 103 -10.69 13.26 6.23
N ARG A 104 -11.08 13.88 5.11
CA ARG A 104 -10.83 13.31 3.77
C ARG A 104 -9.34 13.16 3.50
N ALA A 105 -8.54 14.17 3.82
CA ALA A 105 -7.09 14.11 3.68
C ALA A 105 -6.49 13.01 4.58
N ALA A 106 -6.90 12.94 5.84
CA ALA A 106 -6.45 11.90 6.78
C ALA A 106 -6.81 10.49 6.29
N LEU A 107 -8.05 10.28 5.84
CA LEU A 107 -8.50 9.01 5.27
C LEU A 107 -7.68 8.62 4.03
N THR A 108 -7.33 9.58 3.17
CA THR A 108 -6.45 9.33 2.02
C THR A 108 -5.08 8.80 2.46
N TYR A 109 -4.46 9.39 3.46
CA TYR A 109 -3.18 8.91 3.97
C TYR A 109 -3.28 7.57 4.69
N ILE A 110 -4.39 7.30 5.37
CA ILE A 110 -4.67 5.97 5.95
C ILE A 110 -4.79 4.93 4.83
N THR A 111 -5.49 5.23 3.73
CA THR A 111 -5.58 4.33 2.56
C THR A 111 -4.20 4.02 2.00
N ILE A 112 -3.35 5.03 1.80
CA ILE A 112 -1.96 4.83 1.33
C ILE A 112 -1.17 3.92 2.30
N ALA A 113 -1.38 4.08 3.61
CA ALA A 113 -0.74 3.22 4.60
C ALA A 113 -1.25 1.77 4.53
N LEU A 114 -2.54 1.55 4.27
CA LEU A 114 -3.11 0.22 4.08
C LEU A 114 -2.62 -0.43 2.78
N ASP A 115 -2.57 0.31 1.67
CA ASP A 115 -2.03 -0.17 0.39
C ASP A 115 -0.57 -0.62 0.53
N LYS A 116 0.22 0.08 1.32
CA LYS A 116 1.58 -0.32 1.62
C LYS A 116 1.64 -1.68 2.32
N VAL A 117 0.71 -1.98 3.20
CA VAL A 117 0.62 -3.29 3.86
C VAL A 117 0.32 -4.41 2.85
N LEU A 118 -0.56 -4.17 1.87
CA LEU A 118 -0.84 -5.11 0.79
C LEU A 118 0.42 -5.49 0.00
N ASN A 119 1.29 -4.52 -0.26
CA ASN A 119 2.55 -4.75 -0.99
C ASN A 119 3.49 -5.74 -0.28
N TYR A 120 3.47 -5.79 1.05
CA TYR A 120 4.41 -6.61 1.83
C TYR A 120 3.80 -7.87 2.42
N ASN A 121 2.48 -7.92 2.58
CA ASN A 121 1.79 -9.05 3.22
C ASN A 121 0.91 -9.81 2.21
N THR A 122 1.55 -10.49 1.29
CA THR A 122 0.98 -11.25 0.17
C THR A 122 1.84 -12.48 -0.12
N ILE A 123 1.29 -13.49 -0.78
CA ILE A 123 2.05 -14.70 -1.19
C ILE A 123 3.10 -14.40 -2.27
N ALA A 124 3.04 -13.24 -2.91
CA ALA A 124 4.07 -12.79 -3.85
C ALA A 124 5.23 -12.06 -3.16
N SER A 125 5.16 -11.82 -1.85
CA SER A 125 6.27 -11.28 -1.08
C SER A 125 7.40 -12.30 -0.95
N ARG A 126 8.63 -11.82 -0.71
CA ARG A 126 9.79 -12.68 -0.56
C ARG A 126 10.62 -12.30 0.65
N TRP A 127 11.32 -13.28 1.19
CA TRP A 127 12.33 -13.04 2.21
C TRP A 127 13.67 -12.68 1.57
N ASP A 128 14.23 -11.54 1.96
CA ASP A 128 15.58 -11.11 1.59
C ASP A 128 16.56 -11.58 2.68
N VAL A 129 17.34 -12.60 2.37
CA VAL A 129 18.28 -13.22 3.32
C VAL A 129 19.38 -12.24 3.74
N VAL A 130 19.82 -11.36 2.82
CA VAL A 130 20.91 -10.41 3.07
C VAL A 130 20.45 -9.30 3.99
N ARG A 131 19.25 -8.77 3.74
CA ARG A 131 18.68 -7.68 4.55
C ARG A 131 17.87 -8.18 5.74
N GLN A 132 17.63 -9.48 5.82
CA GLN A 132 16.77 -10.11 6.85
C GLN A 132 15.40 -9.42 6.97
N ALA A 133 14.79 -9.15 5.82
CA ALA A 133 13.53 -8.41 5.72
C ALA A 133 12.63 -8.97 4.64
N ILE A 134 11.32 -8.77 4.79
CA ILE A 134 10.36 -9.04 3.73
C ILE A 134 10.47 -7.94 2.67
N ARG A 135 10.48 -8.35 1.42
CA ARG A 135 10.46 -7.46 0.25
C ARG A 135 9.06 -7.46 -0.36
N GLY A 136 8.61 -6.28 -0.73
CA GLY A 136 7.32 -6.10 -1.38
C GLY A 136 7.31 -6.62 -2.82
N ILE A 137 6.13 -6.75 -3.39
CA ILE A 137 5.92 -7.24 -4.76
C ILE A 137 6.49 -6.30 -5.81
N PHE A 138 6.46 -4.99 -5.59
CA PHE A 138 7.00 -3.97 -6.51
C PHE A 138 8.53 -3.82 -6.46
N ASP A 139 9.22 -4.71 -5.77
CA ASP A 139 10.69 -4.77 -5.75
C ASP A 139 11.28 -5.31 -7.08
N ARG A 140 10.45 -5.87 -7.95
CA ARG A 140 10.79 -6.41 -9.26
C ARG A 140 9.78 -5.95 -10.30
N HIS A 141 10.17 -6.02 -11.56
CA HIS A 141 9.32 -5.63 -12.70
C HIS A 141 8.17 -6.59 -12.98
N GLY A 142 8.06 -7.70 -12.30
CA GLY A 142 7.00 -8.67 -12.45
C GLY A 142 6.67 -9.38 -11.14
N PHE A 143 5.54 -10.05 -11.10
CA PHE A 143 5.16 -10.85 -9.95
C PHE A 143 6.12 -12.03 -9.77
N GLY A 144 6.92 -11.97 -8.72
CA GLY A 144 7.88 -13.02 -8.38
C GLY A 144 7.26 -14.05 -7.46
N PHE A 145 6.46 -14.98 -8.00
CA PHE A 145 5.90 -16.07 -7.20
C PHE A 145 7.00 -17.04 -6.76
N LEU A 146 7.02 -17.34 -5.48
CA LEU A 146 7.89 -18.32 -4.86
C LEU A 146 7.04 -19.35 -4.11
N TRP A 147 7.59 -20.57 -3.94
CA TRP A 147 6.93 -21.61 -3.14
C TRP A 147 6.88 -21.29 -1.64
N SER A 148 7.69 -20.36 -1.18
CA SER A 148 7.70 -19.84 0.18
C SER A 148 7.64 -18.32 0.16
N PHE A 149 6.80 -17.77 0.99
CA PHE A 149 6.67 -16.33 1.20
C PHE A 149 6.81 -15.99 2.68
N GLY A 150 7.13 -14.74 2.97
CA GLY A 150 7.17 -14.24 4.32
C GLY A 150 5.83 -13.61 4.70
N GLU A 151 5.48 -13.68 5.97
CA GLU A 151 4.34 -12.94 6.51
C GLU A 151 4.80 -11.98 7.60
N MET A 152 4.24 -10.79 7.58
CA MET A 152 4.40 -9.84 8.67
C MET A 152 3.26 -10.02 9.67
N ALA A 153 3.58 -10.06 10.96
CA ALA A 153 2.56 -10.16 12.01
C ALA A 153 1.85 -8.81 12.20
N PRO A 154 0.58 -8.67 11.81
CA PRO A 154 -0.08 -7.37 11.75
C PRO A 154 -0.37 -6.75 13.12
N THR A 155 -0.53 -7.56 14.15
CA THR A 155 -0.91 -7.12 15.50
C THR A 155 0.27 -6.86 16.44
N ILE A 156 1.51 -7.06 15.97
CA ILE A 156 2.71 -6.78 16.76
C ILE A 156 3.06 -5.30 16.65
N THR A 157 3.17 -4.64 17.79
CA THR A 157 3.58 -3.23 17.89
C THR A 157 4.91 -2.99 17.17
N GLY A 158 4.96 -1.95 16.36
CA GLY A 158 6.13 -1.59 15.56
C GLY A 158 6.25 -2.30 14.21
N LEU A 159 5.42 -3.32 13.95
CA LEU A 159 5.37 -4.01 12.66
C LEU A 159 4.14 -3.56 11.84
N VAL A 160 4.08 -4.02 10.63
CA VAL A 160 3.01 -3.84 9.63
C VAL A 160 2.27 -2.50 9.71
N TYR A 161 1.19 -2.40 10.49
CA TYR A 161 0.37 -1.18 10.56
C TYR A 161 1.11 -0.02 11.20
N ASP A 162 1.72 -0.24 12.36
CA ASP A 162 2.52 0.79 13.04
C ASP A 162 3.65 1.30 12.15
N TRP A 163 4.36 0.38 11.50
CA TRP A 163 5.43 0.71 10.58
C TRP A 163 4.90 1.50 9.38
N SER A 164 3.81 1.06 8.76
CA SER A 164 3.23 1.72 7.60
C SER A 164 2.71 3.11 7.93
N ILE A 165 1.98 3.26 9.03
CA ILE A 165 1.47 4.56 9.50
C ILE A 165 2.62 5.51 9.82
N LYS A 166 3.65 5.07 10.54
CA LYS A 166 4.83 5.89 10.86
C LYS A 166 5.57 6.34 9.61
N GLN A 167 5.74 5.46 8.63
CA GLN A 167 6.38 5.79 7.36
C GLN A 167 5.56 6.82 6.55
N THR A 168 4.25 6.64 6.50
CA THR A 168 3.33 7.57 5.82
C THR A 168 3.31 8.92 6.54
N GLY A 169 3.26 8.94 7.88
CA GLY A 169 3.34 10.15 8.68
C GLY A 169 4.65 10.91 8.45
N LYS A 170 5.77 10.20 8.47
CA LYS A 170 7.09 10.80 8.19
C LYS A 170 7.15 11.43 6.79
N ALA A 171 6.64 10.73 5.78
CA ALA A 171 6.59 11.27 4.41
C ALA A 171 5.70 12.54 4.34
N LEU A 172 4.59 12.57 5.08
CA LEU A 172 3.74 13.75 5.18
C LEU A 172 4.44 14.91 5.89
N GLU A 173 5.17 14.66 6.99
CA GLU A 173 5.97 15.68 7.67
C GLU A 173 7.02 16.29 6.73
N GLU A 174 7.75 15.45 5.99
CA GLU A 174 8.73 15.90 4.99
C GLU A 174 8.08 16.70 3.85
N LEU A 175 6.88 16.33 3.39
CA LEU A 175 6.12 17.09 2.40
C LEU A 175 5.68 18.46 2.94
N ILE A 176 5.22 18.51 4.18
CA ILE A 176 4.81 19.77 4.84
C ILE A 176 6.02 20.69 5.00
N GLU A 177 7.16 20.16 5.44
CA GLU A 177 8.40 20.90 5.55
C GLU A 177 8.85 21.44 4.18
N LEU A 178 8.82 20.60 3.15
CA LEU A 178 9.16 21.02 1.78
C LEU A 178 8.22 22.10 1.25
N ALA A 179 6.92 21.97 1.50
CA ALA A 179 5.92 22.97 1.07
C ALA A 179 5.99 24.27 1.90
N GLY A 180 6.31 24.15 3.22
CA GLY A 180 6.41 25.28 4.13
C GLY A 180 7.75 26.03 4.09
N SER A 181 8.79 25.40 3.58
CA SER A 181 10.17 25.93 3.58
C SER A 181 10.43 27.04 2.55
N GLY A 182 9.39 27.80 2.21
CA GLY A 182 9.51 28.98 1.32
C GLY A 182 10.63 29.96 1.70
N ASP A 183 11.19 29.89 2.93
CA ASP A 183 12.22 30.80 3.43
C ASP A 183 13.60 30.15 3.68
N THR A 184 13.74 28.85 3.74
CA THR A 184 15.00 28.20 4.19
C THR A 184 15.82 27.54 3.10
N MET A 185 15.24 27.13 1.99
CA MET A 185 15.99 26.76 0.80
C MET A 185 16.17 27.98 -0.08
N LYS A 186 17.38 28.55 -0.11
CA LYS A 186 17.72 29.52 -1.18
C LYS A 186 17.47 28.83 -2.52
N PRO A 187 16.46 29.24 -3.29
CA PRO A 187 16.22 28.62 -4.57
C PRO A 187 17.46 28.82 -5.45
N MET A 188 17.95 27.78 -6.07
CA MET A 188 19.03 27.85 -7.06
C MET A 188 18.65 28.73 -8.27
N LEU A 189 17.36 29.02 -8.40
CA LEU A 189 16.79 29.88 -9.43
C LEU A 189 15.90 30.95 -8.79
N PRO A 190 15.91 32.20 -9.30
CA PRO A 190 15.04 33.25 -8.79
C PRO A 190 13.56 32.84 -8.98
N ARG A 191 12.82 32.74 -7.88
CA ARG A 191 11.37 32.57 -7.94
C ARG A 191 10.73 33.89 -8.36
N ASN A 192 10.25 33.97 -9.58
CA ASN A 192 9.33 35.03 -9.97
C ASN A 192 7.99 34.81 -9.28
N GLY A 193 7.80 35.41 -8.10
CA GLY A 193 6.52 35.79 -7.51
C GLY A 193 5.37 34.80 -7.37
N SER A 194 5.48 33.58 -7.80
CA SER A 194 4.45 32.55 -7.59
C SER A 194 4.77 31.75 -6.33
N ASN A 195 3.96 31.90 -5.30
CA ASN A 195 3.89 30.92 -4.21
C ASN A 195 3.74 29.55 -4.85
N GLY A 196 4.77 28.69 -4.74
CA GLY A 196 4.83 27.41 -5.44
C GLY A 196 3.62 26.53 -5.17
N ARG A 197 2.57 26.78 -5.94
CA ARG A 197 1.33 26.00 -5.90
C ARG A 197 1.59 24.68 -6.59
N VAL A 198 1.48 23.59 -5.88
CA VAL A 198 1.45 22.26 -6.48
C VAL A 198 0.03 21.99 -6.95
N GLU A 199 -0.10 21.61 -8.21
CA GLU A 199 -1.35 21.16 -8.80
C GLU A 199 -1.16 19.74 -9.30
N VAL A 200 -2.06 18.83 -8.87
CA VAL A 200 -2.07 17.44 -9.32
C VAL A 200 -3.20 17.28 -10.32
N LEU A 201 -2.85 16.94 -11.54
CA LEU A 201 -3.78 16.76 -12.64
C LEU A 201 -3.86 15.28 -13.01
N PHE A 202 -5.08 14.80 -13.26
CA PHE A 202 -5.31 13.48 -13.82
C PHE A 202 -5.42 13.59 -15.33
N GLY A 203 -4.61 12.80 -16.07
CA GLY A 203 -4.63 12.83 -17.53
C GLY A 203 -3.63 11.85 -18.14
N SER A 204 -3.66 11.73 -19.45
CA SER A 204 -2.67 10.96 -20.20
C SER A 204 -1.47 11.82 -20.55
N ALA A 205 -0.27 11.24 -20.58
CA ALA A 205 0.96 11.96 -20.90
C ALA A 205 1.02 12.43 -22.37
N ASP A 206 0.23 11.83 -23.26
CA ASP A 206 0.08 12.22 -24.66
C ASP A 206 -0.95 13.33 -24.90
N ALA A 207 -1.74 13.66 -23.87
CA ALA A 207 -2.79 14.66 -23.92
C ALA A 207 -2.89 15.42 -22.58
N LEU A 208 -1.86 16.19 -22.26
CA LEU A 208 -1.83 16.95 -21.02
C LEU A 208 -2.90 18.05 -21.02
N PRO A 209 -3.65 18.25 -19.93
CA PRO A 209 -4.64 19.31 -19.82
C PRO A 209 -3.98 20.67 -19.53
N LEU A 210 -2.95 21.02 -20.30
CA LEU A 210 -2.18 22.25 -20.17
C LEU A 210 -2.20 23.01 -21.50
N PRO A 211 -2.22 24.34 -21.47
CA PRO A 211 -2.07 25.14 -22.68
C PRO A 211 -0.69 24.93 -23.35
N ASP A 212 -0.65 25.10 -24.69
CA ASP A 212 0.60 25.05 -25.41
C ASP A 212 1.57 26.13 -24.90
N ALA A 213 2.86 25.79 -24.84
CA ALA A 213 3.93 26.69 -24.40
C ALA A 213 3.74 27.26 -22.97
N SER A 214 3.02 26.55 -22.08
CA SER A 214 2.76 26.99 -20.71
C SER A 214 3.74 26.43 -19.67
N VAL A 215 4.67 25.55 -20.08
CA VAL A 215 5.61 24.85 -19.18
C VAL A 215 7.05 25.20 -19.56
N ASP A 216 7.83 25.64 -18.59
CA ASP A 216 9.24 25.97 -18.77
C ASP A 216 10.16 24.75 -18.75
N CYS A 217 9.77 23.72 -18.01
CA CYS A 217 10.55 22.49 -17.85
C CYS A 217 9.63 21.29 -17.62
N THR A 218 9.91 20.19 -18.31
CA THR A 218 9.24 18.90 -18.10
C THR A 218 10.25 17.90 -17.60
N VAL A 219 9.93 17.23 -16.49
CA VAL A 219 10.71 16.12 -15.94
C VAL A 219 9.85 14.86 -16.01
N ILE A 220 10.31 13.85 -16.73
CA ILE A 220 9.58 12.61 -16.96
C ILE A 220 10.47 11.41 -16.63
N ASP A 221 9.85 10.37 -16.09
CA ASP A 221 10.41 9.02 -15.95
C ASP A 221 9.38 8.07 -16.58
N PRO A 222 9.39 7.90 -17.91
CA PRO A 222 8.40 7.08 -18.58
C PRO A 222 8.66 5.61 -18.33
N PRO A 223 7.62 4.76 -18.42
CA PRO A 223 7.82 3.32 -18.41
C PRO A 223 8.78 2.92 -19.53
N TYR A 224 9.83 2.20 -19.16
CA TYR A 224 10.77 1.68 -20.16
C TYR A 224 10.10 0.59 -20.97
N TYR A 225 10.39 0.55 -22.25
CA TYR A 225 9.86 -0.45 -23.16
C TYR A 225 10.07 -1.86 -22.56
N ASP A 226 8.99 -2.63 -22.44
CA ASP A 226 8.98 -4.01 -21.94
C ASP A 226 9.42 -4.18 -20.45
N ASN A 227 9.46 -3.12 -19.68
CA ASN A 227 9.91 -3.15 -18.28
C ASN A 227 8.78 -3.05 -17.27
N VAL A 228 7.59 -2.61 -17.70
CA VAL A 228 6.37 -2.54 -16.91
C VAL A 228 5.34 -3.45 -17.56
N MET A 229 4.94 -4.48 -16.85
CA MET A 229 3.94 -5.45 -17.27
C MET A 229 2.55 -5.00 -16.88
#